data_9db64f8d284fe4912ff4511dca4b3cd7
#
_entry.id   9db64f8d284fe4912ff4511dca4b3cd7
#
_cell.length_a   1.000
_cell.length_b   1.000
_cell.length_c   1.000
_cell.angle_alpha   90.00
_cell.angle_beta   90.00
_cell.angle_gamma   90.00
#
_symmetry.space_group_name_H-M   'P 1'
#
loop_
_entity.id
_entity.type
_entity.pdbx_description
1 polymer ?
#
loop_
_entity_poly.entity_id
_entity_poly.type
_entity_poly.pdbx_seq_one_letter_code
_entity_poly.pdbx_strand_id
1 'polypeptide(L)'
;RDLRMSRGLGDVYKRQEKYPDLVIVTDVCLCEYTEHGHCGVLENGCTVNNDATLPLLAKVAVSHAKAGADIIAPSNMMDGYVKAIRTALDEEGFTNIPIMAYSAKFASAYYGPFRAAADSAPEHGDRKGYQMDPANSDEALREVELDIEEGADIVMVKPALAFMDIIRRVKDTFNRPLCVYNVSGEYAMVKAAAERGWIDEKRIVMETLTGFKRAGAKMIITYHALDAARWLRGE
;
A
#
# COMPACT_ATOMS: atom_id res chain seq x y z
N ARG A 1 -20.20 -2.28 -14.25
CA ARG A 1 -18.95 -2.37 -13.43
C ARG A 1 -17.79 -2.06 -14.35
N ASP A 2 -16.96 -1.09 -13.98
CA ASP A 2 -15.87 -0.60 -14.82
C ASP A 2 -14.86 -1.72 -15.09
N LEU A 3 -14.56 -1.93 -16.37
CA LEU A 3 -13.58 -2.93 -16.83
C LEU A 3 -12.14 -2.62 -16.39
N ARG A 4 -11.92 -1.46 -15.78
CA ARG A 4 -10.61 -1.00 -15.25
C ARG A 4 -10.33 -1.46 -13.82
N MET A 5 -11.31 -1.97 -13.10
CA MET A 5 -11.15 -2.52 -11.76
C MET A 5 -10.45 -3.89 -11.82
N SER A 6 -9.62 -4.18 -10.82
CA SER A 6 -9.04 -5.51 -10.66
C SER A 6 -10.12 -6.58 -10.73
N ARG A 7 -9.88 -7.62 -11.54
CA ARG A 7 -10.79 -8.75 -11.68
C ARG A 7 -10.52 -9.85 -10.67
N GLY A 8 -9.91 -9.49 -9.55
CA GLY A 8 -9.57 -10.40 -8.48
C GLY A 8 -8.44 -11.38 -8.86
N LEU A 9 -8.49 -12.58 -8.32
CA LEU A 9 -7.43 -13.58 -8.48
C LEU A 9 -7.13 -13.97 -9.94
N GLY A 10 -8.10 -13.82 -10.83
CA GLY A 10 -7.90 -14.04 -12.27
C GLY A 10 -6.84 -13.13 -12.91
N ASP A 11 -6.62 -11.92 -12.36
CA ASP A 11 -5.58 -11.03 -12.84
C ASP A 11 -4.17 -11.51 -12.46
N VAL A 12 -4.02 -12.15 -11.30
CA VAL A 12 -2.73 -12.71 -10.84
C VAL A 12 -2.28 -13.80 -11.81
N TYR A 13 -3.13 -14.80 -12.08
CA TYR A 13 -2.83 -15.88 -13.03
C TYR A 13 -2.45 -15.38 -14.43
N LYS A 14 -3.25 -14.45 -14.97
CA LYS A 14 -3.01 -13.91 -16.32
C LYS A 14 -1.73 -13.12 -16.43
N ARG A 15 -1.35 -12.40 -15.38
CA ARG A 15 -0.10 -11.61 -15.35
C ARG A 15 1.10 -12.56 -15.31
N GLN A 16 1.07 -13.59 -14.48
CA GLN A 16 2.12 -14.61 -14.42
C GLN A 16 2.29 -15.36 -15.74
N GLU A 17 1.19 -15.77 -16.37
CA GLU A 17 1.24 -16.42 -17.68
C GLU A 17 1.86 -15.53 -18.75
N LYS A 18 1.50 -14.24 -18.77
CA LYS A 18 1.98 -13.30 -19.78
C LYS A 18 3.38 -12.74 -19.49
N TYR A 19 3.73 -12.62 -18.22
CA TYR A 19 4.99 -12.00 -17.75
C TYR A 19 5.57 -12.83 -16.60
N PRO A 20 6.17 -14.01 -16.89
CA PRO A 20 6.62 -14.95 -15.87
C PRO A 20 7.73 -14.41 -14.95
N ASP A 21 8.52 -13.44 -15.45
CA ASP A 21 9.61 -12.81 -14.68
C ASP A 21 9.16 -11.60 -13.86
N LEU A 22 7.88 -11.23 -13.93
CA LEU A 22 7.34 -10.08 -13.20
C LEU A 22 6.91 -10.46 -11.79
N VAL A 23 7.52 -9.85 -10.78
CA VAL A 23 7.09 -10.01 -9.38
C VAL A 23 5.71 -9.39 -9.19
N ILE A 24 4.76 -10.18 -8.71
CA ILE A 24 3.38 -9.76 -8.47
C ILE A 24 3.18 -9.52 -6.97
N VAL A 25 2.92 -8.27 -6.63
CA VAL A 25 2.59 -7.82 -5.27
C VAL A 25 1.09 -7.55 -5.18
N THR A 26 0.40 -8.24 -4.28
CA THR A 26 -1.05 -8.07 -4.14
C THR A 26 -1.41 -7.30 -2.88
N ASP A 27 -2.21 -6.26 -3.05
CA ASP A 27 -2.81 -5.51 -1.93
C ASP A 27 -3.87 -6.38 -1.23
N VAL A 28 -3.81 -6.47 0.10
CA VAL A 28 -4.81 -7.15 0.92
C VAL A 28 -5.60 -6.13 1.71
N CYS A 29 -6.82 -5.86 1.26
CA CYS A 29 -7.75 -4.97 1.91
C CYS A 29 -9.20 -5.41 1.64
N LEU A 30 -10.14 -4.99 2.50
CA LEU A 30 -11.56 -5.27 2.33
C LEU A 30 -12.34 -4.11 1.70
N CYS A 31 -11.78 -2.91 1.64
CA CYS A 31 -12.51 -1.68 1.28
C CYS A 31 -13.07 -1.66 -0.15
N GLU A 32 -12.53 -2.45 -1.07
CA GLU A 32 -13.02 -2.56 -2.45
C GLU A 32 -14.15 -3.61 -2.58
N TYR A 33 -14.40 -4.38 -1.52
CA TYR A 33 -15.32 -5.52 -1.52
C TYR A 33 -16.47 -5.36 -0.53
N THR A 34 -16.40 -4.36 0.36
CA THR A 34 -17.46 -4.04 1.32
C THR A 34 -18.36 -2.94 0.78
N GLU A 35 -19.66 -3.02 1.07
CA GLU A 35 -20.63 -1.98 0.68
C GLU A 35 -20.29 -0.64 1.35
N HIS A 36 -19.85 -0.66 2.59
CA HIS A 36 -19.54 0.53 3.39
C HIS A 36 -18.16 1.16 3.12
N GLY A 37 -17.30 0.55 2.29
CA GLY A 37 -15.99 1.09 1.90
C GLY A 37 -14.93 1.16 3.02
N HIS A 38 -15.17 0.61 4.21
CA HIS A 38 -14.14 0.50 5.26
C HIS A 38 -13.23 -0.72 5.05
N CYS A 39 -12.01 -0.65 5.61
CA CYS A 39 -10.97 -1.67 5.44
C CYS A 39 -11.15 -2.91 6.35
N GLY A 40 -12.22 -2.98 7.13
CA GLY A 40 -12.49 -4.07 8.07
C GLY A 40 -13.97 -4.26 8.34
N VAL A 41 -14.30 -5.24 9.17
CA VAL A 41 -15.65 -5.53 9.61
C VAL A 41 -16.17 -4.42 10.50
N LEU A 42 -17.39 -3.93 10.25
CA LEU A 42 -17.98 -2.89 11.08
C LEU A 42 -18.72 -3.50 12.27
N GLU A 43 -18.53 -2.92 13.44
CA GLU A 43 -19.33 -3.11 14.64
C GLU A 43 -20.27 -1.90 14.81
N ASN A 44 -21.53 -2.17 15.11
CA ASN A 44 -22.57 -1.13 15.28
C ASN A 44 -22.71 -0.15 14.09
N GLY A 45 -22.32 -0.59 12.89
CA GLY A 45 -22.50 0.17 11.64
C GLY A 45 -21.49 1.32 11.39
N CYS A 46 -20.54 1.58 12.27
CA CYS A 46 -19.63 2.71 12.10
C CYS A 46 -18.19 2.51 12.58
N THR A 47 -17.94 1.58 13.49
CA THR A 47 -16.62 1.32 14.04
C THR A 47 -16.04 0.03 13.46
N VAL A 48 -14.80 0.05 12.99
CA VAL A 48 -14.12 -1.16 12.54
C VAL A 48 -13.76 -2.01 13.77
N ASN A 49 -14.20 -3.28 13.76
CA ASN A 49 -13.80 -4.28 14.75
C ASN A 49 -12.51 -4.93 14.28
N ASN A 50 -11.40 -4.61 14.95
CA ASN A 50 -10.07 -5.11 14.63
C ASN A 50 -10.03 -6.64 14.61
N ASP A 51 -10.38 -7.26 15.74
CA ASP A 51 -10.21 -8.69 15.95
C ASP A 51 -11.10 -9.55 15.04
N ALA A 52 -12.32 -9.07 14.75
CA ALA A 52 -13.19 -9.72 13.77
C ALA A 52 -12.68 -9.60 12.32
N THR A 53 -11.83 -8.62 12.05
CA THR A 53 -11.25 -8.39 10.72
C THR A 53 -10.08 -9.32 10.43
N LEU A 54 -9.23 -9.61 11.42
CA LEU A 54 -7.99 -10.38 11.23
C LEU A 54 -8.17 -11.73 10.52
N PRO A 55 -9.15 -12.58 10.89
CA PRO A 55 -9.36 -13.87 10.22
C PRO A 55 -9.75 -13.74 8.75
N LEU A 56 -10.42 -12.65 8.37
CA LEU A 56 -10.80 -12.41 6.98
C LEU A 56 -9.59 -12.01 6.15
N LEU A 57 -8.72 -11.14 6.70
CA LEU A 57 -7.48 -10.73 6.04
C LEU A 57 -6.54 -11.92 5.82
N ALA A 58 -6.41 -12.79 6.81
CA ALA A 58 -5.64 -14.01 6.70
C ALA A 58 -6.16 -14.91 5.55
N LYS A 59 -7.47 -15.09 5.44
CA LYS A 59 -8.09 -15.85 4.34
C LYS A 59 -7.86 -15.21 2.97
N VAL A 60 -7.97 -13.87 2.88
CA VAL A 60 -7.69 -13.14 1.63
C VAL A 60 -6.23 -13.32 1.23
N ALA A 61 -5.29 -13.13 2.16
CA ALA A 61 -3.86 -13.31 1.91
C ALA A 61 -3.52 -14.72 1.40
N VAL A 62 -4.06 -15.76 2.04
CA VAL A 62 -3.90 -17.16 1.60
C VAL A 62 -4.49 -17.37 0.19
N SER A 63 -5.65 -16.77 -0.11
CA SER A 63 -6.24 -16.90 -1.45
C SER A 63 -5.38 -16.26 -2.52
N HIS A 64 -4.73 -15.12 -2.23
CA HIS A 64 -3.76 -14.46 -3.12
C HIS A 64 -2.50 -15.32 -3.32
N ALA A 65 -1.98 -15.91 -2.24
CA ALA A 65 -0.84 -16.83 -2.31
C ALA A 65 -1.16 -18.05 -3.17
N LYS A 66 -2.34 -18.67 -2.99
CA LYS A 66 -2.82 -19.79 -3.82
C LYS A 66 -3.00 -19.40 -5.29
N ALA A 67 -3.30 -18.13 -5.57
CA ALA A 67 -3.38 -17.60 -6.93
C ALA A 67 -2.02 -17.28 -7.55
N GLY A 68 -0.93 -17.40 -6.79
CA GLY A 68 0.45 -17.21 -7.25
C GLY A 68 1.00 -15.80 -7.03
N ALA A 69 0.50 -15.05 -6.09
CA ALA A 69 1.14 -13.80 -5.67
C ALA A 69 2.53 -14.08 -5.09
N ASP A 70 3.52 -13.29 -5.50
CA ASP A 70 4.90 -13.42 -5.01
C ASP A 70 5.11 -12.70 -3.68
N ILE A 71 4.36 -11.62 -3.43
CA ILE A 71 4.42 -10.83 -2.20
C ILE A 71 3.00 -10.46 -1.78
N ILE A 72 2.71 -10.59 -0.50
CA ILE A 72 1.44 -10.15 0.11
C ILE A 72 1.64 -8.79 0.75
N ALA A 73 0.81 -7.80 0.39
CA ALA A 73 0.95 -6.42 0.86
C ALA A 73 -0.32 -5.92 1.57
N PRO A 74 -0.50 -6.24 2.86
CA PRO A 74 -1.70 -5.83 3.61
C PRO A 74 -1.70 -4.33 3.88
N SER A 75 -2.82 -3.67 3.57
CA SER A 75 -2.96 -2.21 3.61
C SER A 75 -4.06 -1.66 4.54
N ASN A 76 -4.63 -2.50 5.37
CA ASN A 76 -5.81 -2.19 6.17
C ASN A 76 -5.54 -1.55 7.54
N MET A 77 -4.30 -1.57 8.03
CA MET A 77 -3.91 -0.94 9.31
C MET A 77 -4.64 -1.52 10.54
N MET A 78 -4.87 -2.83 10.57
CA MET A 78 -5.38 -3.50 11.77
C MET A 78 -4.22 -3.92 12.67
N ASP A 79 -4.38 -3.80 13.98
CA ASP A 79 -3.38 -4.30 14.93
C ASP A 79 -3.29 -5.83 14.88
N GLY A 80 -2.06 -6.37 14.81
CA GLY A 80 -1.83 -7.81 14.75
C GLY A 80 -2.06 -8.46 13.37
N TYR A 81 -2.32 -7.66 12.33
CA TYR A 81 -2.65 -8.18 11.01
C TYR A 81 -1.51 -8.91 10.32
N VAL A 82 -0.27 -8.44 10.48
CA VAL A 82 0.90 -9.10 9.91
C VAL A 82 1.07 -10.48 10.52
N LYS A 83 0.98 -10.59 11.85
CA LYS A 83 1.05 -11.88 12.56
C LYS A 83 -0.04 -12.84 12.12
N ALA A 84 -1.29 -12.37 12.01
CA ALA A 84 -2.42 -13.19 11.59
C ALA A 84 -2.20 -13.73 10.16
N ILE A 85 -1.74 -12.88 9.24
CA ILE A 85 -1.43 -13.26 7.85
C ILE A 85 -0.24 -14.21 7.79
N ARG A 86 0.86 -13.92 8.51
CA ARG A 86 2.05 -14.78 8.52
C ARG A 86 1.71 -16.18 9.02
N THR A 87 0.98 -16.27 10.14
CA THR A 87 0.55 -17.55 10.70
C THR A 87 -0.27 -18.36 9.68
N ALA A 88 -1.26 -17.74 9.05
CA ALA A 88 -2.12 -18.43 8.08
C ALA A 88 -1.37 -18.86 6.81
N LEU A 89 -0.43 -18.05 6.33
CA LEU A 89 0.42 -18.41 5.19
C LEU A 89 1.31 -19.61 5.54
N ASP A 90 1.91 -19.64 6.73
CA ASP A 90 2.77 -20.73 7.18
C ASP A 90 2.00 -22.04 7.36
N GLU A 91 0.80 -22.00 7.95
CA GLU A 91 -0.09 -23.14 8.12
C GLU A 91 -0.49 -23.77 6.76
N GLU A 92 -0.62 -22.97 5.72
CA GLU A 92 -0.96 -23.40 4.36
C GLU A 92 0.28 -23.72 3.48
N GLY A 93 1.50 -23.69 4.08
CA GLY A 93 2.75 -24.05 3.42
C GLY A 93 3.40 -22.92 2.60
N PHE A 94 2.90 -21.68 2.69
CA PHE A 94 3.45 -20.51 2.00
C PHE A 94 4.52 -19.77 2.81
N THR A 95 5.43 -20.51 3.44
CA THR A 95 6.45 -19.97 4.36
C THR A 95 7.45 -19.02 3.70
N ASN A 96 7.61 -19.09 2.38
CA ASN A 96 8.57 -18.28 1.62
C ASN A 96 7.96 -17.02 0.98
N ILE A 97 6.65 -16.78 1.11
CA ILE A 97 6.02 -15.58 0.58
C ILE A 97 6.27 -14.41 1.54
N PRO A 98 6.99 -13.35 1.10
CA PRO A 98 7.23 -12.19 1.93
C PRO A 98 5.96 -11.37 2.18
N ILE A 99 5.94 -10.67 3.33
CA ILE A 99 4.89 -9.71 3.67
C ILE A 99 5.47 -8.29 3.56
N MET A 100 4.86 -7.47 2.69
CA MET A 100 5.13 -6.03 2.57
C MET A 100 4.03 -5.27 3.31
N ALA A 101 4.25 -4.98 4.58
CA ALA A 101 3.26 -4.33 5.42
C ALA A 101 3.18 -2.81 5.16
N TYR A 102 1.97 -2.29 5.09
CA TYR A 102 1.72 -0.83 5.05
C TYR A 102 1.84 -0.25 6.46
N SER A 103 3.00 -0.40 7.06
CA SER A 103 3.25 -0.20 8.51
C SER A 103 3.00 1.24 8.96
N ALA A 104 3.36 2.23 8.14
CA ALA A 104 3.16 3.64 8.45
C ALA A 104 2.23 4.28 7.40
N LYS A 105 0.93 4.00 7.52
CA LYS A 105 -0.11 4.55 6.64
C LYS A 105 -0.93 5.61 7.35
N PHE A 106 -0.77 6.85 6.92
CA PHE A 106 -1.44 8.01 7.51
C PHE A 106 -2.82 8.26 6.88
N ALA A 107 -3.76 8.77 7.67
CA ALA A 107 -4.97 9.38 7.15
C ALA A 107 -4.59 10.59 6.28
N SER A 108 -5.10 10.64 5.03
CA SER A 108 -4.60 11.64 4.09
C SER A 108 -5.65 12.04 3.05
N ALA A 109 -5.66 13.34 2.71
CA ALA A 109 -6.41 13.89 1.60
C ALA A 109 -5.84 13.46 0.22
N TYR A 110 -4.57 13.05 0.17
CA TYR A 110 -3.91 12.57 -1.05
C TYR A 110 -4.51 11.28 -1.63
N TYR A 111 -5.42 10.61 -0.91
CA TYR A 111 -6.13 9.41 -1.42
C TYR A 111 -7.37 9.73 -2.26
N GLY A 112 -7.74 11.00 -2.40
CA GLY A 112 -8.98 11.40 -3.09
C GLY A 112 -9.17 10.76 -4.47
N PRO A 113 -8.22 10.90 -5.42
CA PRO A 113 -8.38 10.31 -6.75
C PRO A 113 -8.51 8.79 -6.75
N PHE A 114 -7.80 8.08 -5.86
CA PHE A 114 -7.94 6.62 -5.71
C PHE A 114 -9.33 6.24 -5.22
N ARG A 115 -9.84 6.92 -4.18
CA ARG A 115 -11.17 6.63 -3.62
C ARG A 115 -12.27 6.78 -4.68
N ALA A 116 -12.17 7.80 -5.52
CA ALA A 116 -13.10 7.99 -6.63
C ALA A 116 -12.96 6.92 -7.72
N ALA A 117 -11.72 6.51 -8.04
CA ALA A 117 -11.46 5.51 -9.08
C ALA A 117 -11.83 4.08 -8.65
N ALA A 118 -11.63 3.76 -7.38
CA ALA A 118 -11.89 2.42 -6.81
C ALA A 118 -13.30 2.28 -6.24
N ASP A 119 -14.09 3.35 -6.24
CA ASP A 119 -15.44 3.41 -5.61
C ASP A 119 -15.39 2.89 -4.15
N SER A 120 -14.34 3.29 -3.44
CA SER A 120 -14.00 2.78 -2.10
C SER A 120 -14.00 3.87 -1.02
N ALA A 121 -14.70 4.98 -1.28
CA ALA A 121 -14.91 6.00 -0.25
C ALA A 121 -15.79 5.43 0.87
N PRO A 122 -15.47 5.68 2.17
CA PRO A 122 -16.38 5.30 3.24
C PRO A 122 -17.75 5.95 3.05
N GLU A 123 -18.83 5.17 3.12
CA GLU A 123 -20.19 5.71 3.06
C GLU A 123 -20.52 6.54 4.30
N HIS A 124 -19.93 6.17 5.44
CA HIS A 124 -20.12 6.85 6.73
C HIS A 124 -18.79 7.07 7.43
N GLY A 125 -18.64 8.22 8.09
CA GLY A 125 -17.43 8.55 8.84
C GLY A 125 -16.18 8.75 7.98
N ASP A 126 -15.05 8.36 8.53
CA ASP A 126 -13.74 8.41 7.86
C ASP A 126 -12.88 7.22 8.31
N ARG A 127 -11.61 7.19 7.88
CA ARG A 127 -10.67 6.12 8.22
C ARG A 127 -9.69 6.49 9.35
N LYS A 128 -9.89 7.62 10.03
CA LYS A 128 -8.97 8.09 11.08
C LYS A 128 -8.95 7.21 12.33
N GLY A 129 -9.96 6.36 12.51
CA GLY A 129 -10.01 5.40 13.61
C GLY A 129 -8.99 4.26 13.51
N TYR A 130 -8.37 4.07 12.31
CA TYR A 130 -7.37 3.01 12.09
C TYR A 130 -6.23 3.44 11.15
N GLN A 131 -6.28 4.58 10.49
CA GLN A 131 -5.13 5.20 9.81
C GLN A 131 -4.54 6.25 10.74
N MET A 132 -3.20 6.32 10.77
CA MET A 132 -2.48 7.19 11.71
C MET A 132 -2.78 8.67 11.52
N ASP A 133 -2.70 9.42 12.61
CA ASP A 133 -2.78 10.87 12.59
C ASP A 133 -1.56 11.47 11.86
N PRO A 134 -1.76 12.26 10.79
CA PRO A 134 -0.66 12.89 10.07
C PRO A 134 0.20 13.85 10.91
N ALA A 135 -0.28 14.29 12.05
CA ALA A 135 0.47 15.13 12.97
C ALA A 135 1.35 14.35 13.96
N ASN A 136 1.17 13.02 14.06
CA ASN A 136 1.90 12.17 15.01
C ASN A 136 2.98 11.36 14.31
N SER A 137 4.22 11.82 14.39
CA SER A 137 5.35 11.12 13.77
C SER A 137 5.92 9.97 14.61
N ASP A 138 5.64 9.93 15.91
CA ASP A 138 6.22 8.94 16.81
C ASP A 138 5.48 7.60 16.74
N GLU A 139 4.16 7.66 16.54
CA GLU A 139 3.33 6.48 16.28
C GLU A 139 3.85 5.67 15.09
N ALA A 140 4.31 6.32 14.03
CA ALA A 140 4.85 5.64 12.85
C ALA A 140 6.00 4.69 13.16
N LEU A 141 6.90 5.07 14.07
CA LEU A 141 8.02 4.19 14.47
C LEU A 141 7.52 3.00 15.28
N ARG A 142 6.56 3.22 16.17
CA ARG A 142 5.96 2.16 16.96
C ARG A 142 5.24 1.13 16.08
N GLU A 143 4.41 1.58 15.13
CA GLU A 143 3.68 0.69 14.22
C GLU A 143 4.63 -0.11 13.31
N VAL A 144 5.71 0.53 12.82
CA VAL A 144 6.74 -0.18 12.04
C VAL A 144 7.46 -1.23 12.90
N GLU A 145 7.77 -0.94 14.16
CA GLU A 145 8.40 -1.89 15.08
C GLU A 145 7.50 -3.10 15.33
N LEU A 146 6.22 -2.88 15.64
CA LEU A 146 5.24 -3.94 15.86
C LEU A 146 5.08 -4.83 14.62
N ASP A 147 4.93 -4.25 13.44
CA ASP A 147 4.83 -5.02 12.20
C ASP A 147 6.08 -5.89 11.94
N ILE A 148 7.28 -5.37 12.27
CA ILE A 148 8.53 -6.13 12.16
C ILE A 148 8.53 -7.31 13.15
N GLU A 149 8.09 -7.10 14.38
CA GLU A 149 7.99 -8.15 15.41
C GLU A 149 6.94 -9.21 15.01
N GLU A 150 5.89 -8.81 14.34
CA GLU A 150 4.84 -9.69 13.81
C GLU A 150 5.26 -10.49 12.58
N GLY A 151 6.40 -10.14 11.95
CA GLY A 151 6.97 -10.88 10.82
C GLY A 151 6.95 -10.18 9.48
N ALA A 152 6.81 -8.85 9.43
CA ALA A 152 6.96 -8.10 8.18
C ALA A 152 8.39 -8.18 7.64
N ASP A 153 8.53 -8.55 6.36
CA ASP A 153 9.81 -8.59 5.64
C ASP A 153 10.17 -7.22 5.07
N ILE A 154 9.15 -6.50 4.61
CA ILE A 154 9.25 -5.18 4.01
C ILE A 154 8.26 -4.26 4.72
N VAL A 155 8.71 -3.08 5.10
CA VAL A 155 7.85 -2.06 5.71
C VAL A 155 7.60 -0.91 4.76
N MET A 156 6.43 -0.26 4.85
CA MET A 156 6.05 0.80 3.91
C MET A 156 5.57 2.06 4.63
N VAL A 157 5.96 3.21 4.07
CA VAL A 157 5.41 4.53 4.42
C VAL A 157 4.46 5.00 3.31
N LYS A 158 3.24 5.41 3.69
CA LYS A 158 2.19 5.89 2.78
C LYS A 158 1.37 7.01 3.43
N PRO A 159 1.17 8.16 2.76
CA PRO A 159 1.78 8.62 1.50
C PRO A 159 3.29 8.89 1.62
N ALA A 160 3.96 9.20 0.48
CA ALA A 160 5.41 9.36 0.45
C ALA A 160 5.87 10.82 0.50
N LEU A 161 5.35 11.69 -0.39
CA LEU A 161 5.94 13.00 -0.64
C LEU A 161 5.85 13.94 0.57
N ALA A 162 4.68 13.99 1.22
CA ALA A 162 4.47 14.82 2.41
C ALA A 162 5.02 14.20 3.70
N PHE A 163 5.59 12.99 3.64
CA PHE A 163 6.06 12.22 4.80
C PHE A 163 7.52 11.75 4.61
N MET A 164 8.35 12.54 3.92
CA MET A 164 9.78 12.21 3.71
C MET A 164 10.57 12.18 5.02
N ASP A 165 10.19 12.93 6.01
CA ASP A 165 10.72 12.90 7.37
C ASP A 165 10.48 11.54 8.03
N ILE A 166 9.28 10.98 7.87
CA ILE A 166 8.94 9.65 8.37
C ILE A 166 9.75 8.57 7.64
N ILE A 167 9.87 8.67 6.31
CA ILE A 167 10.70 7.77 5.51
C ILE A 167 12.14 7.76 6.06
N ARG A 168 12.70 8.93 6.35
CA ARG A 168 14.05 9.06 6.88
C ARG A 168 14.16 8.47 8.28
N ARG A 169 13.21 8.80 9.18
CA ARG A 169 13.18 8.26 10.54
C ARG A 169 13.10 6.73 10.56
N VAL A 170 12.19 6.15 9.78
CA VAL A 170 12.06 4.68 9.65
C VAL A 170 13.36 4.06 9.13
N LYS A 171 13.98 4.66 8.10
CA LYS A 171 15.24 4.16 7.55
C LYS A 171 16.39 4.21 8.56
N ASP A 172 16.45 5.22 9.40
CA ASP A 172 17.51 5.37 10.38
C ASP A 172 17.33 4.45 11.59
N THR A 173 16.08 4.11 11.92
CA THR A 173 15.74 3.31 13.09
C THR A 173 15.77 1.80 12.79
N PHE A 174 15.29 1.39 11.62
CA PHE A 174 15.10 -0.04 11.34
C PHE A 174 15.96 -0.53 10.16
N ASN A 175 16.59 -1.69 10.33
CA ASN A 175 17.33 -2.36 9.27
C ASN A 175 16.44 -3.32 8.49
N ARG A 176 15.40 -2.76 7.84
CA ARG A 176 14.49 -3.50 6.96
C ARG A 176 14.42 -2.86 5.58
N PRO A 177 14.11 -3.61 4.52
CA PRO A 177 13.78 -3.03 3.23
C PRO A 177 12.59 -2.06 3.40
N LEU A 178 12.75 -0.82 2.92
CA LEU A 178 11.74 0.23 3.03
C LEU A 178 11.12 0.50 1.67
N CYS A 179 9.81 0.31 1.58
CA CYS A 179 8.98 0.72 0.47
C CYS A 179 8.29 2.06 0.78
N VAL A 180 8.00 2.83 -0.26
CA VAL A 180 7.19 4.05 -0.15
C VAL A 180 6.12 4.07 -1.24
N TYR A 181 4.97 4.66 -0.94
CA TYR A 181 3.89 4.78 -1.91
C TYR A 181 3.65 6.24 -2.31
N ASN A 182 4.02 6.58 -3.55
CA ASN A 182 3.68 7.83 -4.21
C ASN A 182 2.22 7.74 -4.69
N VAL A 183 1.30 8.27 -3.90
CA VAL A 183 -0.14 8.00 -4.01
C VAL A 183 -0.85 8.81 -5.09
N SER A 184 -2.12 8.48 -5.33
CA SER A 184 -2.92 9.01 -6.43
C SER A 184 -3.04 10.54 -6.45
N GLY A 185 -3.16 11.18 -5.29
CA GLY A 185 -3.21 12.65 -5.20
C GLY A 185 -1.87 13.30 -5.54
N GLU A 186 -0.76 12.71 -5.10
CA GLU A 186 0.58 13.17 -5.46
C GLU A 186 0.80 13.07 -6.98
N TYR A 187 0.40 11.95 -7.58
CA TYR A 187 0.41 11.76 -9.03
C TYR A 187 -0.47 12.78 -9.76
N ALA A 188 -1.73 12.92 -9.33
CA ALA A 188 -2.70 13.79 -9.99
C ALA A 188 -2.29 15.26 -9.96
N MET A 189 -1.67 15.73 -8.87
CA MET A 189 -1.15 17.11 -8.76
C MET A 189 -0.07 17.38 -9.81
N VAL A 190 0.86 16.43 -10.02
CA VAL A 190 1.92 16.56 -11.02
C VAL A 190 1.32 16.59 -12.43
N LYS A 191 0.42 15.65 -12.75
CA LYS A 191 -0.25 15.59 -14.06
C LYS A 191 -1.01 16.88 -14.37
N ALA A 192 -1.80 17.38 -13.42
CA ALA A 192 -2.60 18.61 -13.59
C ALA A 192 -1.73 19.86 -13.78
N ALA A 193 -0.62 19.97 -13.07
CA ALA A 193 0.31 21.11 -13.22
C ALA A 193 1.10 21.03 -14.53
N ALA A 194 1.51 19.82 -14.94
CA ALA A 194 2.21 19.59 -16.20
C ALA A 194 1.32 19.87 -17.41
N GLU A 195 0.04 19.43 -17.37
CA GLU A 195 -0.95 19.71 -18.44
C GLU A 195 -1.14 21.22 -18.68
N ARG A 196 -1.02 22.02 -17.61
CA ARG A 196 -1.08 23.48 -17.69
C ARG A 196 0.25 24.16 -18.08
N GLY A 197 1.31 23.40 -18.29
CA GLY A 197 2.64 23.91 -18.61
C GLY A 197 3.35 24.61 -17.44
N TRP A 198 2.89 24.43 -16.21
CA TRP A 198 3.47 25.08 -15.03
C TRP A 198 4.76 24.39 -14.55
N ILE A 199 4.90 23.11 -14.84
CA ILE A 199 6.07 22.30 -14.49
C ILE A 199 6.46 21.38 -15.65
N ASP A 200 7.74 21.00 -15.69
CA ASP A 200 8.24 19.91 -16.53
C ASP A 200 7.99 18.58 -15.84
N GLU A 201 7.06 17.77 -16.37
CA GLU A 201 6.64 16.51 -15.78
C GLU A 201 7.80 15.55 -15.54
N LYS A 202 8.62 15.32 -16.58
CA LYS A 202 9.76 14.40 -16.48
C LYS A 202 10.72 14.81 -15.38
N ARG A 203 11.08 16.07 -15.32
CA ARG A 203 12.04 16.60 -14.35
C ARG A 203 11.50 16.49 -12.93
N ILE A 204 10.27 16.92 -12.67
CA ILE A 204 9.71 16.90 -11.32
C ILE A 204 9.48 15.47 -10.81
N VAL A 205 9.04 14.55 -11.68
CA VAL A 205 8.87 13.13 -11.31
C VAL A 205 10.20 12.51 -10.97
N MET A 206 11.23 12.66 -11.82
CA MET A 206 12.55 12.08 -11.56
C MET A 206 13.23 12.68 -10.33
N GLU A 207 13.03 13.97 -10.06
CA GLU A 207 13.50 14.62 -8.84
C GLU A 207 12.79 14.08 -7.60
N THR A 208 11.47 13.89 -7.64
CA THR A 208 10.66 13.32 -6.56
C THR A 208 11.11 11.89 -6.26
N LEU A 209 11.23 11.03 -7.28
CA LEU A 209 11.68 9.64 -7.09
C LEU A 209 13.12 9.58 -6.53
N THR A 210 13.99 10.49 -6.97
CA THR A 210 15.33 10.65 -6.40
C THR A 210 15.27 11.09 -4.94
N GLY A 211 14.33 11.99 -4.60
CA GLY A 211 14.06 12.40 -3.23
C GLY A 211 13.71 11.22 -2.32
N PHE A 212 12.80 10.34 -2.76
CA PHE A 212 12.45 9.13 -2.01
C PHE A 212 13.65 8.20 -1.81
N LYS A 213 14.47 8.00 -2.85
CA LYS A 213 15.70 7.21 -2.76
C LYS A 213 16.68 7.83 -1.76
N ARG A 214 16.86 9.14 -1.80
CA ARG A 214 17.74 9.89 -0.87
C ARG A 214 17.22 9.81 0.58
N ALA A 215 15.89 9.82 0.78
CA ALA A 215 15.27 9.62 2.09
C ALA A 215 15.47 8.21 2.64
N GLY A 216 15.76 7.21 1.78
CA GLY A 216 16.10 5.85 2.19
C GLY A 216 15.27 4.73 1.59
N ALA A 217 14.29 5.06 0.73
CA ALA A 217 13.47 4.06 0.06
C ALA A 217 14.31 3.11 -0.82
N LYS A 218 14.06 1.82 -0.71
CA LYS A 218 14.59 0.78 -1.59
C LYS A 218 13.63 0.46 -2.73
N MET A 219 12.33 0.55 -2.45
CA MET A 219 11.24 0.31 -3.39
C MET A 219 10.30 1.51 -3.40
N ILE A 220 9.73 1.81 -4.56
CA ILE A 220 8.80 2.92 -4.75
C ILE A 220 7.61 2.42 -5.55
N ILE A 221 6.42 2.45 -4.97
CA ILE A 221 5.17 2.26 -5.69
C ILE A 221 4.73 3.62 -6.20
N THR A 222 4.51 3.73 -7.51
CA THR A 222 4.10 4.98 -8.15
C THR A 222 3.30 4.75 -9.42
N TYR A 223 2.33 5.60 -9.69
CA TYR A 223 1.60 5.63 -10.95
C TYR A 223 2.46 6.11 -12.12
N HIS A 224 3.58 6.78 -11.86
CA HIS A 224 4.58 7.17 -12.86
C HIS A 224 5.53 6.03 -13.28
N ALA A 225 5.35 4.81 -12.80
CA ALA A 225 6.34 3.73 -12.97
C ALA A 225 6.70 3.46 -14.44
N LEU A 226 5.71 3.40 -15.33
CA LEU A 226 5.94 3.15 -16.76
C LEU A 226 6.67 4.32 -17.43
N ASP A 227 6.29 5.56 -17.11
CA ASP A 227 6.93 6.75 -17.67
C ASP A 227 8.36 6.87 -17.16
N ALA A 228 8.58 6.67 -15.86
CA ALA A 228 9.91 6.66 -15.27
C ALA A 228 10.82 5.58 -15.88
N ALA A 229 10.27 4.37 -16.12
CA ALA A 229 11.03 3.29 -16.76
C ALA A 229 11.45 3.63 -18.20
N ARG A 230 10.59 4.28 -18.99
CA ARG A 230 10.91 4.77 -20.33
C ARG A 230 11.99 5.85 -20.27
N TRP A 231 11.81 6.85 -19.42
CA TRP A 231 12.78 7.94 -19.27
C TRP A 231 14.17 7.48 -18.83
N LEU A 232 14.24 6.47 -17.98
CA LEU A 232 15.52 5.86 -17.56
C LEU A 232 16.22 5.10 -18.69
N ARG A 233 15.47 4.63 -19.69
CA ARG A 233 16.03 4.00 -20.91
C ARG A 233 16.37 5.00 -22.00
N GLY A 234 16.07 6.30 -21.82
CA GLY A 234 16.28 7.34 -22.81
C GLY A 234 15.18 7.45 -23.87
N GLU A 235 14.00 6.89 -23.58
CA GLU A 235 12.80 6.92 -24.43
C GLU A 235 11.94 8.15 -24.11
#